data_e5b2e934d8d63713bd06635d50ce93a7
#
_entry.id   e5b2e934d8d63713bd06635d50ce93a7
#
_cell.length_a   1.000
_cell.length_b   1.000
_cell.length_c   1.000
_cell.angle_alpha   90.00
_cell.angle_beta   90.00
_cell.angle_gamma   90.00
#
_symmetry.space_group_name_H-M   'P 1'
#
loop_
_entity.id
_entity.type
_entity.pdbx_description
1 polymer ?
#
loop_
_entity_poly.entity_id
_entity_poly.type
_entity_poly.pdbx_seq_one_letter_code
_entity_poly.pdbx_strand_id
1 'polypeptide(L)'
;LALQKLNILKSKGVIITGDTPFFISTKEGDTIIQRDTTHNKGKLTLHHLIKKIFLVSDNDAYNYLFDFLGRDYINKELTKRGLNHTQVYHKFLFGADNVNTWEYTFLDKDQNILYHQSSLHAELELKPNKLKGVLKGKGYNNLDVLVSKPMNFEQKNRISIRNLQGILQRIIFPDIFSNQEQFDLTDEDYKFLRKWMSRTTLESNNPNYKNAEYWDSFGKFLIYGDQKGAMIPEIRIYNKVGYAYGTLTDVAYIRDENNNIEFFLTATILVNENMIFNDDIYEFEQVGIPFLG
;
A
#
# COMPACT_ATOMS: atom_id res chain seq x y z
N LEU A 1 5.27 -6.83 -4.66
CA LEU A 1 4.73 -7.66 -5.77
C LEU A 1 4.91 -6.98 -7.14
N ALA A 2 4.73 -5.64 -7.28
CA ALA A 2 4.89 -4.96 -8.58
C ALA A 2 6.32 -5.10 -9.14
N LEU A 3 7.35 -4.91 -8.32
CA LEU A 3 8.74 -5.14 -8.73
C LEU A 3 9.01 -6.61 -9.09
N GLN A 4 8.46 -7.55 -8.32
CA GLN A 4 8.54 -8.97 -8.65
C GLN A 4 7.91 -9.28 -10.02
N LYS A 5 6.73 -8.72 -10.32
CA LYS A 5 6.11 -8.88 -11.65
C LYS A 5 6.98 -8.29 -12.75
N LEU A 6 7.62 -7.13 -12.50
CA LEU A 6 8.61 -6.58 -13.44
C LEU A 6 9.76 -7.56 -13.71
N ASN A 7 10.31 -8.18 -12.66
CA ASN A 7 11.40 -9.15 -12.81
C ASN A 7 10.96 -10.38 -13.62
N ILE A 8 9.72 -10.85 -13.40
CA ILE A 8 9.12 -11.92 -14.23
C ILE A 8 8.97 -11.48 -15.68
N LEU A 9 8.53 -10.25 -15.95
CA LEU A 9 8.43 -9.75 -17.33
C LEU A 9 9.80 -9.63 -17.99
N LYS A 10 10.81 -9.12 -17.27
CA LYS A 10 12.20 -9.06 -17.74
C LYS A 10 12.75 -10.45 -18.10
N SER A 11 12.50 -11.46 -17.28
CA SER A 11 12.94 -12.84 -17.57
C SER A 11 12.29 -13.43 -18.82
N LYS A 12 11.15 -12.87 -19.25
CA LYS A 12 10.46 -13.22 -20.50
C LYS A 12 10.88 -12.34 -21.69
N GLY A 13 11.92 -11.50 -21.54
CA GLY A 13 12.44 -10.65 -22.61
C GLY A 13 11.75 -9.29 -22.76
N VAL A 14 10.83 -8.92 -21.83
CA VAL A 14 10.20 -7.58 -21.86
C VAL A 14 11.16 -6.52 -21.34
N ILE A 15 11.45 -5.51 -22.15
CA ILE A 15 12.44 -4.46 -21.85
C ILE A 15 11.75 -3.27 -21.18
N ILE A 16 11.27 -3.43 -19.95
CA ILE A 16 10.71 -2.35 -19.13
C ILE A 16 11.37 -2.32 -17.75
N THR A 17 11.37 -1.14 -17.14
CA THR A 17 11.90 -0.91 -15.79
C THR A 17 10.84 -0.26 -14.91
N GLY A 18 11.11 -0.10 -13.61
CA GLY A 18 10.24 0.63 -12.71
C GLY A 18 10.07 2.11 -13.07
N ASP A 19 10.98 2.69 -13.85
CA ASP A 19 10.94 4.08 -14.33
C ASP A 19 10.43 4.22 -15.78
N THR A 20 10.09 3.10 -16.45
CA THR A 20 9.48 3.14 -17.77
C THR A 20 8.09 3.80 -17.67
N PRO A 21 7.82 4.87 -18.44
CA PRO A 21 6.52 5.52 -18.44
C PRO A 21 5.45 4.58 -19.00
N PHE A 22 4.25 4.70 -18.47
CA PHE A 22 3.08 4.02 -19.00
C PHE A 22 1.84 4.91 -18.94
N PHE A 23 0.82 4.52 -19.66
CA PHE A 23 -0.52 5.03 -19.50
C PHE A 23 -1.50 3.89 -19.21
N ILE A 24 -2.61 4.24 -18.60
CA ILE A 24 -3.71 3.34 -18.25
C ILE A 24 -4.91 3.72 -19.11
N SER A 25 -5.50 2.74 -19.80
CA SER A 25 -6.78 2.89 -20.50
C SER A 25 -7.87 2.26 -19.67
N THR A 26 -8.90 3.04 -19.31
CA THR A 26 -10.06 2.52 -18.61
C THR A 26 -10.95 1.71 -19.56
N LYS A 27 -11.80 0.84 -19.00
CA LYS A 27 -12.68 -0.04 -19.79
C LYS A 27 -13.64 0.71 -20.72
N GLU A 28 -14.10 1.86 -20.31
CA GLU A 28 -15.02 2.69 -21.08
C GLU A 28 -14.33 3.34 -22.29
N GLY A 29 -13.00 3.16 -22.44
CA GLY A 29 -12.23 3.71 -23.56
C GLY A 29 -12.12 5.24 -23.58
N ASP A 30 -12.82 5.91 -22.69
CA ASP A 30 -12.99 7.37 -22.71
C ASP A 30 -11.97 8.09 -21.83
N THR A 31 -11.25 7.37 -20.95
CA THR A 31 -10.28 7.99 -20.04
C THR A 31 -8.91 7.35 -20.17
N ILE A 32 -7.91 8.16 -20.47
CA ILE A 32 -6.51 7.79 -20.45
C ILE A 32 -5.81 8.48 -19.30
N ILE A 33 -5.30 7.70 -18.35
CA ILE A 33 -4.49 8.20 -17.24
C ILE A 33 -3.02 8.04 -17.63
N GLN A 34 -2.33 9.13 -17.92
CA GLN A 34 -0.95 9.11 -18.42
C GLN A 34 -0.01 10.05 -17.66
N ARG A 35 -0.54 10.81 -16.69
CA ARG A 35 0.22 11.81 -15.95
C ARG A 35 0.03 11.67 -14.45
N ASP A 36 1.09 11.96 -13.72
CA ASP A 36 1.05 12.18 -12.27
C ASP A 36 1.65 13.56 -11.98
N THR A 37 0.86 14.44 -11.38
CA THR A 37 1.23 15.83 -11.11
C THR A 37 2.31 15.95 -10.03
N THR A 38 2.49 14.93 -9.20
CA THR A 38 3.54 14.89 -8.18
C THR A 38 4.90 14.47 -8.74
N HIS A 39 4.93 13.95 -9.98
CA HIS A 39 6.18 13.61 -10.66
C HIS A 39 6.75 14.86 -11.37
N ASN A 40 8.04 15.16 -11.17
CA ASN A 40 8.71 16.35 -11.69
C ASN A 40 8.66 16.52 -13.23
N LYS A 41 8.46 15.43 -13.97
CA LYS A 41 8.26 15.40 -15.44
C LYS A 41 6.85 14.96 -15.83
N GLY A 42 5.90 14.90 -14.89
CA GLY A 42 4.54 14.48 -15.12
C GLY A 42 4.37 13.02 -15.57
N LYS A 43 5.36 12.15 -15.35
CA LYS A 43 5.32 10.76 -15.82
C LYS A 43 4.61 9.85 -14.80
N LEU A 44 3.82 8.91 -15.31
CA LEU A 44 3.29 7.79 -14.53
C LEU A 44 4.25 6.61 -14.67
N THR A 45 4.84 6.15 -13.55
CA THR A 45 5.80 5.04 -13.52
C THR A 45 5.59 4.18 -12.27
N LEU A 46 5.94 2.89 -12.32
CA LEU A 46 5.76 2.00 -11.16
C LEU A 46 6.58 2.44 -9.95
N HIS A 47 7.83 2.86 -10.15
CA HIS A 47 8.65 3.39 -9.06
C HIS A 47 8.02 4.62 -8.42
N HIS A 48 7.43 5.52 -9.21
CA HIS A 48 6.77 6.72 -8.68
C HIS A 48 5.56 6.35 -7.82
N LEU A 49 4.71 5.43 -8.28
CA LEU A 49 3.56 4.94 -7.51
C LEU A 49 4.00 4.31 -6.18
N ILE A 50 5.05 3.47 -6.19
CA ILE A 50 5.57 2.85 -4.97
C ILE A 50 6.07 3.92 -3.98
N LYS A 51 6.77 4.95 -4.46
CA LYS A 51 7.21 6.08 -3.63
C LYS A 51 6.05 6.79 -2.95
N LYS A 52 4.98 7.10 -3.70
CA LYS A 52 3.76 7.74 -3.18
C LYS A 52 3.11 6.91 -2.07
N ILE A 53 3.01 5.59 -2.26
CA ILE A 53 2.47 4.69 -1.25
C ILE A 53 3.24 4.76 0.06
N PHE A 54 4.57 4.78 0.01
CA PHE A 54 5.38 4.83 1.23
C PHE A 54 5.41 6.21 1.89
N LEU A 55 5.44 7.27 1.10
CA LEU A 55 5.56 8.64 1.62
C LEU A 55 4.24 9.16 2.21
N VAL A 56 3.12 8.96 1.51
CA VAL A 56 1.83 9.58 1.88
C VAL A 56 0.66 8.60 1.87
N SER A 57 0.90 7.31 1.71
CA SER A 57 -0.15 6.28 1.64
C SER A 57 -1.22 6.56 0.56
N ASP A 58 -0.77 6.99 -0.63
CA ASP A 58 -1.62 7.41 -1.74
C ASP A 58 -2.52 6.27 -2.26
N ASN A 59 -3.83 6.50 -2.24
CA ASN A 59 -4.83 5.51 -2.62
C ASN A 59 -4.87 5.28 -4.14
N ASP A 60 -4.67 6.30 -4.96
CA ASP A 60 -4.66 6.13 -6.43
C ASP A 60 -3.44 5.31 -6.86
N ALA A 61 -2.28 5.56 -6.26
CA ALA A 61 -1.09 4.75 -6.48
C ALA A 61 -1.32 3.27 -6.10
N TYR A 62 -2.03 3.01 -4.99
CA TYR A 62 -2.43 1.66 -4.62
C TYR A 62 -3.39 1.05 -5.67
N ASN A 63 -4.41 1.78 -6.09
CA ASN A 63 -5.40 1.31 -7.07
C ASN A 63 -4.74 0.96 -8.40
N TYR A 64 -3.82 1.78 -8.89
CA TYR A 64 -3.07 1.51 -10.12
C TYR A 64 -2.15 0.29 -9.97
N LEU A 65 -1.45 0.13 -8.83
CA LEU A 65 -0.64 -1.08 -8.63
C LEU A 65 -1.49 -2.33 -8.45
N PHE A 66 -2.68 -2.23 -7.83
CA PHE A 66 -3.64 -3.34 -7.75
C PHE A 66 -4.06 -3.79 -9.15
N ASP A 67 -4.42 -2.87 -10.03
CA ASP A 67 -4.82 -3.18 -11.41
C ASP A 67 -3.65 -3.73 -12.26
N PHE A 68 -2.46 -3.15 -12.14
CA PHE A 68 -1.27 -3.71 -12.81
C PHE A 68 -1.00 -5.15 -12.39
N LEU A 69 -1.20 -5.50 -11.13
CA LEU A 69 -0.98 -6.85 -10.61
C LEU A 69 -2.13 -7.81 -10.93
N GLY A 70 -3.36 -7.34 -10.78
CA GLY A 70 -4.56 -8.15 -10.76
C GLY A 70 -4.78 -8.86 -9.41
N ARG A 71 -6.04 -8.97 -9.01
CA ARG A 71 -6.45 -9.52 -7.71
C ARG A 71 -5.94 -10.94 -7.47
N ASP A 72 -5.99 -11.77 -8.50
CA ASP A 72 -5.57 -13.17 -8.41
C ASP A 72 -4.08 -13.32 -8.16
N TYR A 73 -3.26 -12.58 -8.90
CA TYR A 73 -1.81 -12.59 -8.72
C TYR A 73 -1.43 -12.17 -7.30
N ILE A 74 -2.03 -11.10 -6.79
CA ILE A 74 -1.77 -10.62 -5.42
C ILE A 74 -2.03 -11.74 -4.41
N ASN A 75 -3.22 -12.34 -4.43
CA ASN A 75 -3.62 -13.34 -3.44
C ASN A 75 -2.85 -14.67 -3.59
N LYS A 76 -2.59 -15.11 -4.83
CA LYS A 76 -1.78 -16.32 -5.11
C LYS A 76 -0.34 -16.15 -4.59
N GLU A 77 0.29 -15.01 -4.86
CA GLU A 77 1.67 -14.75 -4.44
C GLU A 77 1.82 -14.61 -2.91
N LEU A 78 0.85 -14.01 -2.24
CA LEU A 78 0.83 -13.94 -0.77
C LEU A 78 0.64 -15.33 -0.15
N THR A 79 -0.29 -16.13 -0.67
CA THR A 79 -0.54 -17.51 -0.20
C THR A 79 0.67 -18.42 -0.43
N LYS A 80 1.33 -18.32 -1.59
CA LYS A 80 2.55 -19.06 -1.92
C LYS A 80 3.66 -18.85 -0.90
N ARG A 81 3.73 -17.67 -0.28
CA ARG A 81 4.72 -17.30 0.75
C ARG A 81 4.29 -17.59 2.18
N GLY A 82 3.22 -18.36 2.37
CA GLY A 82 2.69 -18.70 3.68
C GLY A 82 1.94 -17.56 4.38
N LEU A 83 1.60 -16.48 3.68
CA LEU A 83 0.89 -15.34 4.21
C LEU A 83 -0.65 -15.56 4.17
N ASN A 84 -1.09 -16.72 4.65
CA ASN A 84 -2.46 -17.25 4.48
C ASN A 84 -3.56 -16.43 5.18
N HIS A 85 -3.20 -15.59 6.16
CA HIS A 85 -4.14 -14.70 6.85
C HIS A 85 -4.17 -13.29 6.22
N THR A 86 -3.95 -13.23 4.91
CA THR A 86 -4.01 -12.01 4.11
C THR A 86 -4.87 -12.26 2.89
N GLN A 87 -5.87 -11.40 2.66
CA GLN A 87 -6.66 -11.40 1.44
C GLN A 87 -6.93 -9.97 0.99
N VAL A 88 -6.74 -9.72 -0.29
CA VAL A 88 -6.98 -8.43 -0.93
C VAL A 88 -8.16 -8.59 -1.88
N TYR A 89 -9.27 -7.96 -1.53
CA TYR A 89 -10.54 -8.07 -2.26
C TYR A 89 -10.76 -6.95 -3.25
N HIS A 90 -10.39 -5.71 -2.87
CA HIS A 90 -10.83 -4.53 -3.58
C HIS A 90 -9.83 -3.37 -3.57
N LYS A 91 -10.00 -2.49 -4.53
CA LYS A 91 -9.39 -1.16 -4.60
C LYS A 91 -10.02 -0.19 -3.59
N PHE A 92 -9.38 0.94 -3.36
CA PHE A 92 -9.92 2.06 -2.58
C PHE A 92 -10.58 3.10 -3.51
N LEU A 93 -11.46 2.61 -4.37
CA LEU A 93 -12.21 3.43 -5.31
C LEU A 93 -13.67 2.97 -5.27
N PHE A 94 -14.59 3.91 -4.98
CA PHE A 94 -16.01 3.60 -4.92
C PHE A 94 -16.52 3.15 -6.30
N GLY A 95 -17.33 2.09 -6.33
CA GLY A 95 -17.87 1.54 -7.56
C GLY A 95 -16.85 0.85 -8.48
N ALA A 96 -15.59 0.70 -8.05
CA ALA A 96 -14.56 0.07 -8.89
C ALA A 96 -14.88 -1.39 -9.21
N ASP A 97 -14.60 -1.78 -10.45
CA ASP A 97 -14.52 -3.19 -10.83
C ASP A 97 -13.28 -3.82 -10.18
N ASN A 98 -13.49 -4.69 -9.20
CA ASN A 98 -12.43 -5.39 -8.48
C ASN A 98 -12.11 -6.76 -9.08
N VAL A 99 -12.81 -7.16 -10.12
CA VAL A 99 -12.65 -8.44 -10.83
C VAL A 99 -11.84 -8.25 -12.11
N ASN A 100 -12.12 -7.19 -12.83
CA ASN A 100 -11.39 -6.84 -14.04
C ASN A 100 -10.50 -5.63 -13.80
N THR A 101 -9.30 -5.66 -14.39
CA THR A 101 -8.36 -4.54 -14.34
C THR A 101 -8.48 -3.64 -15.56
N TRP A 102 -7.89 -2.47 -15.49
CA TRP A 102 -7.63 -1.62 -16.66
C TRP A 102 -6.45 -2.15 -17.47
N GLU A 103 -6.25 -1.58 -18.67
CA GLU A 103 -5.12 -1.92 -19.54
C GLU A 103 -3.92 -1.01 -19.29
N TYR A 104 -2.71 -1.56 -19.43
CA TYR A 104 -1.44 -0.85 -19.20
C TYR A 104 -0.58 -0.89 -20.46
N THR A 105 -0.17 0.27 -20.94
CA THR A 105 0.74 0.37 -22.09
C THR A 105 2.00 1.12 -21.70
N PHE A 106 3.14 0.43 -21.75
CA PHE A 106 4.46 0.96 -21.42
C PHE A 106 5.15 1.44 -22.71
N LEU A 107 5.74 2.64 -22.65
CA LEU A 107 6.30 3.35 -23.78
C LEU A 107 7.79 3.63 -23.59
N ASP A 108 8.53 3.63 -24.71
CA ASP A 108 9.88 4.17 -24.72
C ASP A 108 9.88 5.72 -24.79
N LYS A 109 11.08 6.32 -24.90
CA LYS A 109 11.26 7.78 -25.04
C LYS A 109 10.68 8.33 -26.36
N ASP A 110 10.56 7.50 -27.39
CA ASP A 110 10.08 7.84 -28.73
C ASP A 110 8.60 7.47 -28.92
N GLN A 111 7.90 7.11 -27.84
CA GLN A 111 6.48 6.72 -27.76
C GLN A 111 6.19 5.37 -28.44
N ASN A 112 7.19 4.53 -28.70
CA ASN A 112 6.95 3.17 -29.17
C ASN A 112 6.49 2.27 -28.01
N ILE A 113 5.59 1.35 -28.29
CA ILE A 113 5.08 0.40 -27.29
C ILE A 113 6.16 -0.64 -26.98
N LEU A 114 6.62 -0.66 -25.74
CA LEU A 114 7.53 -1.67 -25.21
C LEU A 114 6.79 -2.88 -24.65
N TYR A 115 5.63 -2.66 -24.04
CA TYR A 115 4.81 -3.71 -23.47
C TYR A 115 3.37 -3.23 -23.34
N HIS A 116 2.44 -4.10 -23.68
CA HIS A 116 1.02 -3.89 -23.44
C HIS A 116 0.45 -5.04 -22.60
N GLN A 117 -0.24 -4.68 -21.54
CA GLN A 117 -1.00 -5.60 -20.70
C GLN A 117 -2.49 -5.32 -20.92
N SER A 118 -3.18 -6.25 -21.53
CA SER A 118 -4.63 -6.23 -21.61
C SER A 118 -5.28 -6.37 -20.23
N SER A 119 -6.56 -6.04 -20.13
CA SER A 119 -7.33 -6.23 -18.91
C SER A 119 -7.22 -7.67 -18.40
N LEU A 120 -6.93 -7.83 -17.12
CA LEU A 120 -6.89 -9.11 -16.42
C LEU A 120 -8.25 -9.38 -15.81
N HIS A 121 -8.73 -10.61 -15.90
CA HIS A 121 -9.93 -11.07 -15.22
C HIS A 121 -9.57 -11.94 -14.01
N ALA A 122 -10.16 -11.66 -12.85
CA ALA A 122 -9.93 -12.46 -11.66
C ALA A 122 -10.92 -13.64 -11.60
N GLU A 123 -10.37 -14.86 -11.60
CA GLU A 123 -11.13 -16.11 -11.51
C GLU A 123 -11.06 -16.74 -10.11
N LEU A 124 -10.08 -16.32 -9.30
CA LEU A 124 -9.89 -16.88 -7.96
C LEU A 124 -11.08 -16.54 -7.07
N GLU A 125 -11.79 -17.56 -6.65
CA GLU A 125 -12.81 -17.43 -5.62
C GLU A 125 -12.14 -17.16 -4.26
N LEU A 126 -12.29 -15.94 -3.76
CA LEU A 126 -11.78 -15.58 -2.45
C LEU A 126 -12.77 -16.05 -1.38
N LYS A 127 -12.27 -16.89 -0.47
CA LYS A 127 -13.10 -17.41 0.63
C LYS A 127 -13.45 -16.26 1.57
N PRO A 128 -14.73 -16.13 1.96
CA PRO A 128 -15.14 -15.17 2.97
C PRO A 128 -14.33 -15.34 4.26
N ASN A 129 -14.22 -14.26 5.00
CA ASN A 129 -13.58 -14.29 6.30
C ASN A 129 -14.43 -15.07 7.31
N LYS A 130 -13.97 -16.26 7.71
CA LYS A 130 -14.66 -17.08 8.73
C LYS A 130 -14.33 -16.69 10.17
N LEU A 131 -13.57 -15.61 10.38
CA LEU A 131 -13.25 -15.13 11.72
C LEU A 131 -14.52 -14.68 12.44
N LYS A 132 -14.55 -14.86 13.75
CA LYS A 132 -15.60 -14.30 14.60
C LYS A 132 -15.50 -12.76 14.57
N GLY A 133 -16.64 -12.07 14.68
CA GLY A 133 -16.67 -10.62 14.74
C GLY A 133 -16.49 -9.89 13.40
N VAL A 134 -16.85 -10.53 12.28
CA VAL A 134 -16.91 -9.87 10.97
C VAL A 134 -18.07 -8.87 10.84
N LEU A 135 -19.10 -9.02 11.65
CA LEU A 135 -20.19 -8.06 11.80
C LEU A 135 -19.79 -7.09 12.92
N LYS A 136 -19.62 -5.81 12.59
CA LYS A 136 -19.09 -4.80 13.51
C LYS A 136 -19.99 -3.57 13.59
N GLY A 137 -19.96 -2.92 14.76
CA GLY A 137 -20.73 -1.70 15.04
C GLY A 137 -22.22 -1.92 15.18
N LYS A 138 -22.96 -0.84 15.36
CA LYS A 138 -24.42 -0.81 15.42
C LYS A 138 -25.08 -0.27 14.15
N GLY A 139 -24.25 0.40 13.29
CA GLY A 139 -24.71 0.97 12.04
C GLY A 139 -23.55 1.34 11.10
N TYR A 140 -23.92 1.74 9.90
CA TYR A 140 -22.99 2.31 8.92
C TYR A 140 -23.73 3.21 7.92
N ASN A 141 -23.03 4.20 7.38
CA ASN A 141 -23.56 5.01 6.28
C ASN A 141 -23.33 4.31 4.94
N ASN A 142 -24.39 4.28 4.16
CA ASN A 142 -24.36 3.83 2.77
C ASN A 142 -24.96 4.92 1.90
N LEU A 143 -24.14 5.62 1.12
CA LEU A 143 -24.56 6.77 0.29
C LEU A 143 -25.38 7.77 1.11
N ASP A 144 -24.81 8.24 2.21
CA ASP A 144 -25.40 9.21 3.15
C ASP A 144 -26.67 8.74 3.87
N VAL A 145 -27.04 7.47 3.74
CA VAL A 145 -28.16 6.87 4.45
C VAL A 145 -27.66 5.97 5.58
N LEU A 146 -28.08 6.27 6.80
CA LEU A 146 -27.76 5.44 7.96
C LEU A 146 -28.50 4.10 7.91
N VAL A 147 -27.74 3.02 7.87
CA VAL A 147 -28.22 1.65 7.96
C VAL A 147 -28.03 1.15 9.39
N SER A 148 -29.12 1.00 10.16
CA SER A 148 -29.12 0.61 11.59
C SER A 148 -28.95 -0.90 11.78
N LYS A 149 -27.84 -1.46 11.27
CA LYS A 149 -27.39 -2.85 11.49
C LYS A 149 -25.89 -2.96 11.36
N PRO A 150 -25.23 -3.95 11.99
CA PRO A 150 -23.79 -4.14 11.89
C PRO A 150 -23.29 -4.18 10.43
N MET A 151 -22.15 -3.52 10.19
CA MET A 151 -21.45 -3.58 8.91
C MET A 151 -20.76 -4.94 8.73
N ASN A 152 -20.89 -5.54 7.55
CA ASN A 152 -20.23 -6.80 7.22
C ASN A 152 -18.84 -6.57 6.61
N PHE A 153 -17.81 -7.11 7.27
CA PHE A 153 -16.40 -7.04 6.84
C PHE A 153 -15.89 -8.31 6.15
N GLU A 154 -16.77 -9.27 5.85
CA GLU A 154 -16.36 -10.56 5.26
C GLU A 154 -15.57 -10.44 3.97
N GLN A 155 -15.94 -9.48 3.10
CA GLN A 155 -15.31 -9.24 1.80
C GLN A 155 -14.46 -7.96 1.79
N LYS A 156 -13.97 -7.52 2.96
CA LYS A 156 -13.02 -6.42 3.04
C LYS A 156 -11.58 -6.93 2.98
N ASN A 157 -10.67 -6.06 2.54
CA ASN A 157 -9.24 -6.32 2.61
C ASN A 157 -8.85 -6.64 4.05
N ARG A 158 -8.07 -7.70 4.24
CA ARG A 158 -7.64 -8.12 5.57
C ARG A 158 -6.20 -8.62 5.58
N ILE A 159 -5.55 -8.38 6.68
CA ILE A 159 -4.24 -8.93 7.00
C ILE A 159 -4.12 -9.13 8.52
N SER A 160 -3.53 -10.23 8.94
CA SER A 160 -3.17 -10.38 10.36
C SER A 160 -1.94 -9.55 10.69
N ILE A 161 -1.83 -9.05 11.94
CA ILE A 161 -0.66 -8.32 12.43
C ILE A 161 0.62 -9.13 12.19
N ARG A 162 0.59 -10.46 12.43
CA ARG A 162 1.72 -11.35 12.18
C ARG A 162 2.15 -11.36 10.70
N ASN A 163 1.20 -11.44 9.77
CA ASN A 163 1.53 -11.41 8.34
C ASN A 163 2.03 -10.04 7.91
N LEU A 164 1.46 -8.96 8.46
CA LEU A 164 1.89 -7.60 8.17
C LEU A 164 3.35 -7.39 8.58
N GLN A 165 3.71 -7.75 9.82
CA GLN A 165 5.11 -7.73 10.28
C GLN A 165 5.99 -8.69 9.49
N GLY A 166 5.49 -9.89 9.17
CA GLY A 166 6.22 -10.88 8.37
C GLY A 166 6.54 -10.41 6.95
N ILE A 167 5.68 -9.58 6.34
CA ILE A 167 5.99 -8.93 5.05
C ILE A 167 7.14 -7.94 5.22
N LEU A 168 7.08 -7.10 6.26
CA LEU A 168 8.14 -6.13 6.54
C LEU A 168 9.49 -6.85 6.81
N GLN A 169 9.49 -7.90 7.62
CA GLN A 169 10.69 -8.69 7.92
C GLN A 169 11.33 -9.26 6.64
N ARG A 170 10.52 -9.75 5.67
CA ARG A 170 11.02 -10.25 4.37
C ARG A 170 11.64 -9.15 3.50
N ILE A 171 11.27 -7.90 3.71
CA ILE A 171 11.86 -6.76 3.00
C ILE A 171 13.15 -6.30 3.67
N ILE A 172 13.18 -6.30 5.00
CA ILE A 172 14.34 -5.82 5.79
C ILE A 172 15.46 -6.87 5.83
N PHE A 173 15.12 -8.12 6.14
CA PHE A 173 16.03 -9.24 6.30
C PHE A 173 15.61 -10.45 5.44
N PRO A 174 15.65 -10.34 4.09
CA PRO A 174 15.21 -11.42 3.22
C PRO A 174 15.95 -12.74 3.48
N ASP A 175 17.25 -12.68 3.79
CA ASP A 175 18.14 -13.85 3.90
C ASP A 175 17.82 -14.77 5.08
N ILE A 176 17.01 -14.32 6.06
CA ILE A 176 16.56 -15.19 7.17
C ILE A 176 15.35 -16.06 6.79
N PHE A 177 14.80 -15.88 5.60
CA PHE A 177 13.67 -16.64 5.10
C PHE A 177 14.10 -17.62 4.02
N SER A 178 13.38 -18.73 3.89
CA SER A 178 13.59 -19.67 2.79
C SER A 178 13.27 -19.03 1.45
N ASN A 179 13.86 -19.51 0.37
CA ASN A 179 13.61 -19.01 -1.00
C ASN A 179 12.11 -19.00 -1.38
N GLN A 180 11.34 -19.93 -0.83
CA GLN A 180 9.89 -19.98 -1.08
C GLN A 180 9.14 -18.84 -0.38
N GLU A 181 9.63 -18.39 0.77
CA GLU A 181 9.01 -17.34 1.56
C GLU A 181 9.45 -15.94 1.14
N GLN A 182 10.61 -15.81 0.49
CA GLN A 182 11.11 -14.54 -0.03
C GLN A 182 10.26 -14.04 -1.19
N PHE A 183 10.27 -12.73 -1.40
CA PHE A 183 9.79 -12.14 -2.65
C PHE A 183 10.88 -12.23 -3.70
N ASP A 184 10.50 -12.52 -4.97
CA ASP A 184 11.44 -12.60 -6.10
C ASP A 184 11.90 -11.19 -6.51
N LEU A 185 12.78 -10.62 -5.71
CA LEU A 185 13.31 -9.26 -5.84
C LEU A 185 14.82 -9.30 -6.01
N THR A 186 15.35 -8.34 -6.76
CA THR A 186 16.79 -8.10 -6.83
C THR A 186 17.28 -7.33 -5.61
N ASP A 187 18.60 -7.30 -5.39
CA ASP A 187 19.21 -6.47 -4.34
C ASP A 187 18.87 -4.99 -4.50
N GLU A 188 18.79 -4.51 -5.75
CA GLU A 188 18.39 -3.15 -6.08
C GLU A 188 16.94 -2.88 -5.70
N ASP A 189 16.04 -3.84 -5.91
CA ASP A 189 14.64 -3.74 -5.49
C ASP A 189 14.52 -3.65 -3.97
N TYR A 190 15.24 -4.49 -3.23
CA TYR A 190 15.28 -4.43 -1.77
C TYR A 190 15.86 -3.11 -1.26
N LYS A 191 16.95 -2.61 -1.86
CA LYS A 191 17.53 -1.30 -1.54
C LYS A 191 16.54 -0.16 -1.83
N PHE A 192 15.84 -0.23 -2.97
CA PHE A 192 14.82 0.73 -3.35
C PHE A 192 13.66 0.76 -2.34
N LEU A 193 13.11 -0.40 -1.97
CA LEU A 193 12.02 -0.50 -1.01
C LEU A 193 12.44 0.04 0.36
N ARG A 194 13.56 -0.43 0.92
CA ARG A 194 14.07 0.03 2.21
C ARG A 194 14.30 1.55 2.22
N LYS A 195 14.90 2.08 1.16
CA LYS A 195 15.10 3.53 1.01
C LYS A 195 13.79 4.31 1.09
N TRP A 196 12.75 3.90 0.37
CA TRP A 196 11.50 4.65 0.31
C TRP A 196 10.59 4.41 1.52
N MET A 197 10.68 3.26 2.16
CA MET A 197 9.99 2.98 3.42
C MET A 197 10.53 3.84 4.58
N SER A 198 11.82 4.17 4.57
CA SER A 198 12.44 4.98 5.64
C SER A 198 12.44 6.48 5.37
N ARG A 199 12.23 6.92 4.13
CA ARG A 199 12.22 8.34 3.79
C ARG A 199 11.04 9.08 4.40
N THR A 200 11.31 10.34 4.71
CA THR A 200 10.28 11.31 5.06
C THR A 200 9.80 12.06 3.82
N THR A 201 8.70 12.78 3.95
CA THR A 201 8.16 13.63 2.87
C THR A 201 9.12 14.74 2.49
N LEU A 202 9.82 15.33 3.48
CA LEU A 202 10.78 16.42 3.26
C LEU A 202 12.09 15.95 2.61
N GLU A 203 12.47 14.67 2.75
CA GLU A 203 13.61 14.08 2.07
C GLU A 203 13.34 13.75 0.60
N SER A 204 12.08 13.86 0.13
CA SER A 204 11.69 13.57 -1.24
C SER A 204 11.61 14.82 -2.10
N ASN A 205 12.22 14.76 -3.30
CA ASN A 205 12.07 15.77 -4.33
C ASN A 205 11.22 15.29 -5.51
N ASN A 206 10.97 13.96 -5.59
CA ASN A 206 10.17 13.34 -6.65
C ASN A 206 9.64 11.98 -6.19
N PRO A 207 8.38 11.90 -5.72
CA PRO A 207 7.37 12.98 -5.64
C PRO A 207 7.77 14.11 -4.69
N ASN A 208 7.23 15.31 -4.93
CA ASN A 208 7.46 16.47 -4.08
C ASN A 208 6.24 16.76 -3.21
N TYR A 209 6.40 16.61 -1.90
CA TYR A 209 5.38 16.84 -0.88
C TYR A 209 5.78 17.90 0.15
N LYS A 210 6.68 18.82 -0.27
CA LYS A 210 7.20 19.88 0.62
C LYS A 210 6.20 21.01 0.80
N ASN A 211 5.07 20.71 1.42
CA ASN A 211 4.03 21.66 1.78
C ASN A 211 3.61 21.44 3.24
N ALA A 212 2.80 22.34 3.79
CA ALA A 212 2.36 22.29 5.19
C ALA A 212 1.48 21.07 5.53
N GLU A 213 0.90 20.42 4.52
CA GLU A 213 0.07 19.23 4.68
C GLU A 213 0.90 18.00 5.05
N TYR A 214 2.14 17.92 4.52
CA TYR A 214 3.02 16.75 4.68
C TYR A 214 4.29 17.14 5.43
N TRP A 215 4.23 17.18 6.77
CA TRP A 215 5.37 17.47 7.63
C TRP A 215 6.38 16.32 7.69
N ASP A 216 7.53 16.49 8.30
CA ASP A 216 8.65 15.55 8.25
C ASP A 216 8.30 14.15 8.76
N SER A 217 7.64 14.05 9.92
CA SER A 217 7.20 12.79 10.51
C SER A 217 5.86 12.26 9.96
N PHE A 218 5.34 12.83 8.86
CA PHE A 218 4.07 12.40 8.28
C PHE A 218 4.06 10.89 7.99
N GLY A 219 3.08 10.18 8.54
CA GLY A 219 2.97 8.72 8.38
C GLY A 219 3.99 7.91 9.18
N LYS A 220 4.72 8.50 10.13
CA LYS A 220 5.62 7.83 11.07
C LYS A 220 4.97 7.82 12.46
N PHE A 221 3.82 7.15 12.61
CA PHE A 221 3.03 7.24 13.83
C PHE A 221 3.73 6.62 15.05
N LEU A 222 4.39 5.48 14.89
CA LEU A 222 5.21 4.93 15.95
C LEU A 222 6.37 5.88 16.26
N ILE A 223 6.53 6.26 17.52
CA ILE A 223 7.47 7.23 18.12
C ILE A 223 7.02 8.69 17.95
N TYR A 224 6.53 9.10 16.79
CA TYR A 224 6.23 10.53 16.55
C TYR A 224 4.77 10.88 16.72
N GLY A 225 3.84 9.93 16.59
CA GLY A 225 2.41 10.19 16.75
C GLY A 225 1.95 11.33 15.85
N ASP A 226 1.40 12.38 16.47
CA ASP A 226 0.92 13.60 15.83
C ASP A 226 1.95 14.77 15.85
N GLN A 227 3.16 14.51 16.33
CA GLN A 227 4.22 15.54 16.40
C GLN A 227 4.61 15.98 14.99
N LYS A 228 4.38 17.28 14.71
CA LYS A 228 4.67 17.89 13.39
C LYS A 228 6.08 18.47 13.27
N GLY A 229 6.96 18.11 14.19
CA GLY A 229 8.35 18.57 14.21
C GLY A 229 9.27 17.81 13.26
N ALA A 230 10.53 18.22 13.22
CA ALA A 230 11.58 17.48 12.54
C ALA A 230 11.84 16.14 13.26
N MET A 231 12.07 15.10 12.48
CA MET A 231 12.48 13.81 13.03
C MET A 231 13.91 13.87 13.57
N ILE A 232 14.19 13.05 14.58
CA ILE A 232 15.54 12.85 15.09
C ILE A 232 16.36 12.14 13.99
N PRO A 233 17.44 12.73 13.47
CA PRO A 233 18.17 12.20 12.29
C PRO A 233 18.68 10.77 12.47
N GLU A 234 19.03 10.40 13.70
CA GLU A 234 19.60 9.11 14.07
C GLU A 234 18.54 8.00 14.17
N ILE A 235 17.25 8.38 14.27
CA ILE A 235 16.15 7.42 14.29
C ILE A 235 15.59 7.24 12.89
N ARG A 236 15.70 6.02 12.38
CA ARG A 236 15.13 5.63 11.08
C ARG A 236 13.98 4.66 11.24
N ILE A 237 12.83 5.00 10.65
CA ILE A 237 11.61 4.22 10.73
C ILE A 237 11.23 3.73 9.33
N TYR A 238 11.35 2.42 9.13
CA TYR A 238 10.95 1.72 7.91
C TYR A 238 9.55 1.18 8.11
N ASN A 239 8.54 1.88 7.62
CA ASN A 239 7.16 1.53 7.98
C ASN A 239 6.15 1.62 6.85
N LYS A 240 4.95 1.13 7.14
CA LYS A 240 3.74 1.40 6.39
C LYS A 240 2.56 1.54 7.34
N VAL A 241 1.93 2.68 7.28
CA VAL A 241 0.68 2.96 8.01
C VAL A 241 -0.54 2.58 7.18
N GLY A 242 -1.66 2.40 7.86
CA GLY A 242 -2.96 2.28 7.27
C GLY A 242 -4.05 2.67 8.27
N TYR A 243 -5.07 3.39 7.78
CA TYR A 243 -6.26 3.66 8.57
C TYR A 243 -7.50 3.62 7.70
N ALA A 244 -8.51 2.94 8.19
CA ALA A 244 -9.82 2.84 7.56
C ALA A 244 -10.85 2.32 8.58
N TYR A 245 -12.07 2.76 8.45
CA TYR A 245 -13.17 2.29 9.30
C TYR A 245 -12.87 2.38 10.81
N GLY A 246 -12.25 3.45 11.25
CA GLY A 246 -11.83 3.64 12.64
C GLY A 246 -10.64 2.78 13.08
N THR A 247 -10.11 1.91 12.24
CA THR A 247 -8.91 1.12 12.56
C THR A 247 -7.67 1.85 12.08
N LEU A 248 -6.73 2.10 13.00
CA LEU A 248 -5.40 2.66 12.72
C LEU A 248 -4.35 1.58 12.99
N THR A 249 -3.40 1.44 12.07
CA THR A 249 -2.33 0.43 12.16
C THR A 249 -1.02 1.03 11.68
N ASP A 250 0.07 0.74 12.37
CA ASP A 250 1.42 0.96 11.87
C ASP A 250 2.26 -0.31 12.06
N VAL A 251 3.07 -0.64 11.07
CA VAL A 251 4.07 -1.70 11.12
C VAL A 251 5.41 -1.09 10.79
N ALA A 252 6.38 -1.19 11.70
CA ALA A 252 7.67 -0.57 11.54
C ALA A 252 8.83 -1.49 11.94
N TYR A 253 9.96 -1.30 11.26
CA TYR A 253 11.29 -1.62 11.72
C TYR A 253 11.98 -0.30 12.06
N ILE A 254 12.42 -0.18 13.29
CA ILE A 254 12.95 1.06 13.86
C ILE A 254 14.41 0.83 14.22
N ARG A 255 15.27 1.79 13.84
CA ARG A 255 16.69 1.81 14.19
C ARG A 255 17.03 3.12 14.88
N ASP A 256 17.72 3.02 16.00
CA ASP A 256 18.42 4.12 16.65
C ASP A 256 19.92 3.89 16.48
N GLU A 257 20.54 4.63 15.58
CA GLU A 257 21.96 4.44 15.23
C GLU A 257 22.90 4.86 16.37
N ASN A 258 22.51 5.85 17.18
CA ASN A 258 23.33 6.32 18.31
C ASN A 258 23.41 5.29 19.43
N ASN A 259 22.31 4.60 19.71
CA ASN A 259 22.23 3.66 20.80
C ASN A 259 22.43 2.20 20.34
N ASN A 260 22.62 1.96 19.04
CA ASN A 260 22.73 0.64 18.43
C ASN A 260 21.53 -0.25 18.79
N ILE A 261 20.33 0.31 18.75
CA ILE A 261 19.06 -0.38 19.02
C ILE A 261 18.31 -0.55 17.71
N GLU A 262 17.78 -1.76 17.50
CA GLU A 262 16.86 -2.01 16.39
C GLU A 262 15.80 -3.03 16.78
N PHE A 263 14.57 -2.80 16.33
CA PHE A 263 13.46 -3.70 16.64
C PHE A 263 12.30 -3.55 15.65
N PHE A 264 11.44 -4.55 15.62
CA PHE A 264 10.15 -4.50 14.93
C PHE A 264 9.04 -4.17 15.92
N LEU A 265 8.14 -3.30 15.52
CA LEU A 265 6.93 -2.98 16.26
C LEU A 265 5.75 -2.96 15.29
N THR A 266 4.66 -3.60 15.68
CA THR A 266 3.39 -3.56 14.94
C THR A 266 2.26 -3.35 15.92
N ALA A 267 1.52 -2.27 15.74
CA ALA A 267 0.40 -1.93 16.60
C ALA A 267 -0.84 -1.61 15.76
N THR A 268 -2.01 -1.92 16.31
CA THR A 268 -3.31 -1.57 15.73
C THR A 268 -4.29 -1.21 16.82
N ILE A 269 -5.12 -0.21 16.55
CA ILE A 269 -6.19 0.23 17.45
C ILE A 269 -7.46 0.49 16.65
N LEU A 270 -8.61 0.20 17.24
CA LEU A 270 -9.91 0.59 16.71
C LEU A 270 -10.45 1.76 17.52
N VAL A 271 -10.64 2.89 16.87
CA VAL A 271 -11.20 4.12 17.41
C VAL A 271 -12.50 4.44 16.66
N ASN A 272 -13.62 4.07 17.24
CA ASN A 272 -14.97 4.27 16.71
C ASN A 272 -15.96 4.23 17.87
N GLU A 273 -15.98 5.28 18.69
CA GLU A 273 -16.77 5.34 19.91
C GLU A 273 -18.28 5.26 19.63
N ASN A 274 -18.72 5.94 18.57
CA ASN A 274 -20.13 5.93 18.21
C ASN A 274 -20.61 4.62 17.57
N MET A 275 -19.69 3.70 17.25
CA MET A 275 -19.96 2.39 16.62
C MET A 275 -20.68 2.47 15.27
N ILE A 276 -20.59 3.59 14.56
CA ILE A 276 -21.11 3.76 13.19
C ILE A 276 -19.92 3.79 12.23
N PHE A 277 -20.02 3.04 11.13
CA PHE A 277 -18.97 3.00 10.12
C PHE A 277 -19.33 3.89 8.91
N ASN A 278 -18.33 4.39 8.19
CA ASN A 278 -18.48 5.28 7.02
C ASN A 278 -19.25 6.59 7.32
N ASP A 279 -19.16 7.09 8.51
CA ASP A 279 -19.72 8.39 8.91
C ASP A 279 -18.65 9.48 9.03
N ASP A 280 -17.39 9.11 8.75
CA ASP A 280 -16.19 9.94 8.85
C ASP A 280 -15.91 10.48 10.27
N ILE A 281 -16.58 9.92 11.29
CA ILE A 281 -16.42 10.29 12.69
C ILE A 281 -15.61 9.20 13.40
N TYR A 282 -14.29 9.42 13.46
CA TYR A 282 -13.35 8.50 14.12
C TYR A 282 -12.34 9.29 14.94
N GLU A 283 -11.99 8.79 16.11
CA GLU A 283 -11.09 9.45 17.06
C GLU A 283 -9.61 9.23 16.69
N PHE A 284 -9.26 9.31 15.39
CA PHE A 284 -7.89 9.07 14.94
C PHE A 284 -6.89 10.03 15.54
N GLU A 285 -7.17 11.34 15.49
CA GLU A 285 -6.25 12.38 15.98
C GLU A 285 -6.23 12.46 17.51
N GLN A 286 -7.38 12.23 18.16
CA GLN A 286 -7.55 12.38 19.61
C GLN A 286 -7.06 11.17 20.40
N VAL A 287 -7.16 9.97 19.81
CA VAL A 287 -6.88 8.70 20.50
C VAL A 287 -5.93 7.81 19.71
N GLY A 288 -6.22 7.57 18.44
CA GLY A 288 -5.52 6.56 17.65
C GLY A 288 -4.04 6.89 17.42
N ILE A 289 -3.75 8.09 16.93
CA ILE A 289 -2.39 8.54 16.65
C ILE A 289 -1.59 8.74 17.94
N PRO A 290 -2.13 9.41 19.00
CA PRO A 290 -1.44 9.49 20.28
C PRO A 290 -1.16 8.13 20.95
N PHE A 291 -2.00 7.13 20.72
CA PHE A 291 -1.76 5.76 21.22
C PHE A 291 -0.54 5.11 20.55
N LEU A 292 -0.26 5.43 19.28
CA LEU A 292 0.88 4.86 18.55
C LEU A 292 2.19 5.63 18.80
N GLY A 293 2.13 6.92 19.10
CA GLY A 293 3.29 7.80 19.43
C GLY A 293 3.63 7.80 20.91
#